data_34f3516b6d214c353bdf03939de5b4ad
#
_entry.id   34f3516b6d214c353bdf03939de5b4ad
#
_cell.length_a   1.000
_cell.length_b   1.000
_cell.length_c   1.000
_cell.angle_alpha   90.00
_cell.angle_beta   90.00
_cell.angle_gamma   90.00
#
_symmetry.space_group_name_H-M   'P 1'
#
loop_
_entity.id
_entity.type
_entity.pdbx_description
1 polymer ?
#
loop_
_entity_poly.entity_id
_entity_poly.type
_entity_poly.pdbx_seq_one_letter_code
_entity_poly.pdbx_strand_id
1 'polypeptide(L)'
;MNQREIRIMWTSILAPILIVIGVTLLVLGSIPVKNSIEGNTLTVHFVIGKKVIDVTGAKFLPVPDDVYRNLIRTNGTSVGKKKSGHFKNTKTKNKYIFYLTGNGERVYFEIGDKKYLVDNIHN
;
A
#
# COMPACT_ATOMS: atom_id res chain seq x y z
N MET A 1 -26.51 12.09 38.46
CA MET A 1 -26.18 12.42 37.05
C MET A 1 -27.44 12.30 36.20
N ASN A 2 -27.81 13.33 35.46
CA ASN A 2 -28.96 13.29 34.59
C ASN A 2 -28.63 12.67 33.22
N GLN A 3 -29.63 12.40 32.40
CA GLN A 3 -29.42 11.78 31.08
C GLN A 3 -28.54 12.63 30.14
N ARG A 4 -28.62 13.96 30.26
CA ARG A 4 -27.81 14.88 29.43
C ARG A 4 -26.33 14.76 29.75
N GLU A 5 -25.97 14.70 31.03
CA GLU A 5 -24.59 14.53 31.48
C GLU A 5 -24.01 13.18 31.06
N ILE A 6 -24.81 12.11 31.13
CA ILE A 6 -24.45 10.78 30.67
C ILE A 6 -24.16 10.79 29.15
N ARG A 7 -25.00 11.44 28.35
CA ARG A 7 -24.79 11.54 26.90
C ARG A 7 -23.51 12.28 26.53
N ILE A 8 -23.22 13.39 27.19
CA ILE A 8 -22.00 14.17 26.97
C ILE A 8 -20.77 13.32 27.32
N MET A 9 -20.80 12.58 28.41
CA MET A 9 -19.71 11.71 28.84
C MET A 9 -19.46 10.59 27.82
N TRP A 10 -20.47 9.91 27.34
CA TRP A 10 -20.34 8.86 26.34
C TRP A 10 -19.82 9.39 25.00
N THR A 11 -20.31 10.51 24.53
CA THR A 11 -19.83 11.16 23.30
C THR A 11 -18.34 11.50 23.39
N SER A 12 -17.88 11.99 24.55
CA SER A 12 -16.48 12.34 24.77
C SER A 12 -15.55 11.13 24.77
N ILE A 13 -16.05 9.95 25.11
CA ILE A 13 -15.29 8.69 25.16
C ILE A 13 -15.33 7.99 23.82
N LEU A 14 -16.51 7.85 23.20
CA LEU A 14 -16.70 7.05 21.98
C LEU A 14 -16.08 7.70 20.74
N ALA A 15 -16.16 9.01 20.58
CA ALA A 15 -15.64 9.68 19.39
C ALA A 15 -14.13 9.46 19.19
N PRO A 16 -13.25 9.65 20.20
CA PRO A 16 -11.83 9.36 20.04
C PRO A 16 -11.55 7.89 19.76
N ILE A 17 -12.28 6.97 20.39
CA ILE A 17 -12.12 5.52 20.18
C ILE A 17 -12.45 5.16 18.73
N LEU A 18 -13.55 5.68 18.18
CA LEU A 18 -13.95 5.44 16.79
C LEU A 18 -12.92 6.00 15.80
N ILE A 19 -12.35 7.16 16.08
CA ILE A 19 -11.29 7.75 15.25
C ILE A 19 -10.04 6.85 15.25
N VAL A 20 -9.59 6.37 16.40
CA VAL A 20 -8.44 5.48 16.52
C VAL A 20 -8.67 4.17 15.77
N ILE A 21 -9.85 3.56 15.90
CA ILE A 21 -10.22 2.35 15.18
C ILE A 21 -10.21 2.61 13.66
N GLY A 22 -10.81 3.70 13.20
CA GLY A 22 -10.86 4.07 11.79
C GLY A 22 -9.46 4.26 11.19
N VAL A 23 -8.58 5.00 11.87
CA VAL A 23 -7.19 5.20 11.44
C VAL A 23 -6.42 3.87 11.40
N THR A 24 -6.58 3.03 12.43
CA THR A 24 -5.95 1.71 12.48
C THR A 24 -6.39 0.83 11.31
N LEU A 25 -7.68 0.79 10.98
CA LEU A 25 -8.20 0.03 9.85
C LEU A 25 -7.64 0.54 8.51
N LEU A 26 -7.51 1.86 8.33
CA LEU A 26 -6.92 2.45 7.14
C LEU A 26 -5.46 2.05 6.97
N VAL A 27 -4.67 2.08 8.03
CA VAL A 27 -3.27 1.68 8.01
C VAL A 27 -3.14 0.18 7.69
N LEU A 28 -3.89 -0.68 8.39
CA LEU A 28 -3.88 -2.12 8.16
C LEU A 28 -4.35 -2.48 6.75
N GLY A 29 -5.34 -1.75 6.21
CA GLY A 29 -5.82 -1.94 4.85
C GLY A 29 -4.82 -1.55 3.78
N SER A 30 -3.73 -0.86 4.12
CA SER A 30 -2.68 -0.45 3.17
C SER A 30 -1.36 -1.20 3.34
N ILE A 31 -1.25 -2.13 4.31
CA ILE A 31 -0.05 -2.96 4.51
C ILE A 31 -0.14 -4.21 3.64
N PRO A 32 0.73 -4.36 2.61
CA PRO A 32 0.71 -5.53 1.76
C PRO A 32 1.28 -6.76 2.47
N VAL A 33 0.66 -7.92 2.29
CA VAL A 33 1.10 -9.19 2.88
C VAL A 33 1.55 -10.21 1.85
N LYS A 34 0.95 -10.22 0.67
CA LYS A 34 1.39 -11.06 -0.45
C LYS A 34 0.83 -10.54 -1.77
N ASN A 35 1.47 -10.95 -2.86
CA ASN A 35 0.99 -10.72 -4.21
C ASN A 35 0.74 -12.06 -4.89
N SER A 36 -0.29 -12.15 -5.71
CA SER A 36 -0.56 -13.34 -6.51
C SER A 36 -0.88 -12.96 -7.94
N ILE A 37 -0.42 -13.80 -8.88
CA ILE A 37 -0.72 -13.65 -10.30
C ILE A 37 -1.55 -14.84 -10.75
N GLU A 38 -2.65 -14.56 -11.44
CA GLU A 38 -3.49 -15.57 -12.08
C GLU A 38 -3.92 -15.04 -13.43
N GLY A 39 -3.43 -15.66 -14.51
CA GLY A 39 -3.64 -15.16 -15.87
C GLY A 39 -3.07 -13.77 -16.04
N ASN A 40 -3.91 -12.81 -16.43
CA ASN A 40 -3.52 -11.40 -16.62
C ASN A 40 -3.92 -10.51 -15.43
N THR A 41 -4.10 -11.09 -14.24
CA THR A 41 -4.54 -10.38 -13.06
C THR A 41 -3.52 -10.52 -11.93
N LEU A 42 -3.03 -9.40 -11.44
CA LEU A 42 -2.22 -9.31 -10.23
C LEU A 42 -3.14 -8.90 -9.09
N THR A 43 -3.18 -9.69 -8.03
CA THR A 43 -3.91 -9.37 -6.81
C THR A 43 -2.94 -9.06 -5.69
N VAL A 44 -3.02 -7.83 -5.17
CA VAL A 44 -2.26 -7.41 -3.99
C VAL A 44 -3.14 -7.66 -2.78
N HIS A 45 -2.69 -8.54 -1.90
CA HIS A 45 -3.40 -8.84 -0.64
C HIS A 45 -2.83 -7.97 0.47
N PHE A 46 -3.70 -7.23 1.14
CA PHE A 46 -3.36 -6.43 2.32
C PHE A 46 -3.76 -7.17 3.59
N VAL A 47 -3.37 -6.66 4.74
CA VAL A 47 -3.84 -7.20 6.03
C VAL A 47 -5.36 -7.20 6.07
N ILE A 48 -5.98 -6.13 5.55
CA ILE A 48 -7.44 -6.06 5.38
C ILE A 48 -7.73 -5.69 3.93
N GLY A 49 -8.39 -6.60 3.20
CA GLY A 49 -8.78 -6.34 1.83
C GLY A 49 -7.74 -6.71 0.78
N LYS A 50 -8.04 -6.35 -0.46
CA LYS A 50 -7.19 -6.62 -1.62
C LYS A 50 -7.37 -5.57 -2.70
N LYS A 51 -6.37 -5.45 -3.58
CA LYS A 51 -6.45 -4.64 -4.80
C LYS A 51 -6.13 -5.51 -6.00
N VAL A 52 -6.92 -5.39 -7.05
CA VAL A 52 -6.78 -6.15 -8.30
C VAL A 52 -6.24 -5.24 -9.39
N ILE A 53 -5.19 -5.67 -10.08
CA ILE A 53 -4.56 -4.94 -11.17
C ILE A 53 -4.56 -5.82 -12.41
N ASP A 54 -5.09 -5.29 -13.52
CA ASP A 54 -4.99 -5.92 -14.82
C ASP A 54 -3.60 -5.66 -15.38
N VAL A 55 -2.81 -6.75 -15.57
CA VAL A 55 -1.44 -6.66 -16.07
C VAL A 55 -1.33 -7.05 -17.54
N THR A 56 -2.44 -7.05 -18.28
CA THR A 56 -2.45 -7.26 -19.72
C THR A 56 -1.58 -6.20 -20.41
N GLY A 57 -0.63 -6.63 -21.23
CA GLY A 57 0.28 -5.73 -21.94
C GLY A 57 1.40 -5.15 -21.07
N ALA A 58 1.56 -5.62 -19.85
CA ALA A 58 2.65 -5.19 -18.98
C ALA A 58 4.01 -5.59 -19.56
N LYS A 59 4.99 -4.66 -19.48
CA LYS A 59 6.38 -4.92 -19.82
C LYS A 59 7.17 -5.22 -18.56
N PHE A 60 7.68 -6.45 -18.41
CA PHE A 60 8.55 -6.84 -17.30
C PHE A 60 9.99 -6.48 -17.65
N LEU A 61 10.62 -5.67 -16.83
CA LEU A 61 11.94 -5.09 -17.06
C LEU A 61 12.83 -5.30 -15.83
N PRO A 62 14.16 -5.16 -15.97
CA PRO A 62 15.04 -5.15 -14.80
C PRO A 62 14.65 -4.05 -13.81
N VAL A 63 14.85 -4.32 -12.52
CA VAL A 63 14.53 -3.36 -11.47
C VAL A 63 15.44 -2.14 -11.60
N PRO A 64 14.90 -0.91 -11.74
CA PRO A 64 15.71 0.30 -11.82
C PRO A 64 16.47 0.55 -10.53
N ASP A 65 17.68 1.14 -10.65
CA ASP A 65 18.51 1.43 -9.48
C ASP A 65 17.91 2.52 -8.58
N ASP A 66 17.15 3.45 -9.16
CA ASP A 66 16.56 4.58 -8.44
C ASP A 66 15.36 4.22 -7.56
N VAL A 67 14.97 2.94 -7.49
CA VAL A 67 13.96 2.47 -6.53
C VAL A 67 14.54 2.14 -5.15
N TYR A 68 15.87 2.16 -5.00
CA TYR A 68 16.52 1.81 -3.74
C TYR A 68 16.94 3.00 -2.89
N ARG A 69 17.02 4.20 -3.47
CA ARG A 69 17.50 5.41 -2.77
C ARG A 69 16.73 6.64 -3.19
N ASN A 70 16.83 7.68 -2.34
CA ASN A 70 16.28 9.01 -2.62
C ASN A 70 14.78 8.98 -2.91
N LEU A 71 14.06 8.10 -2.21
CA LEU A 71 12.61 7.97 -2.36
C LEU A 71 11.89 8.79 -1.30
N ILE A 72 10.82 9.46 -1.73
CA ILE A 72 9.85 10.06 -0.84
C ILE A 72 8.47 9.44 -1.13
N ARG A 73 7.71 9.26 -0.07
CA ARG A 73 6.33 8.80 -0.18
C ARG A 73 5.44 9.99 -0.54
N THR A 74 4.78 9.92 -1.69
CA THR A 74 3.82 10.95 -2.10
C THR A 74 2.39 10.59 -1.69
N ASN A 75 2.06 9.29 -1.65
CA ASN A 75 0.79 8.78 -1.16
C ASN A 75 0.96 7.30 -0.83
N GLY A 76 0.42 6.86 0.31
CA GLY A 76 0.47 5.44 0.69
C GLY A 76 1.09 5.20 2.05
N THR A 77 1.57 3.97 2.27
CA THR A 77 2.06 3.50 3.56
C THR A 77 3.47 2.94 3.45
N SER A 78 4.30 3.23 4.44
CA SER A 78 5.62 2.61 4.60
C SER A 78 5.79 2.20 6.06
N VAL A 79 5.88 0.87 6.29
CA VAL A 79 6.05 0.27 7.61
C VAL A 79 7.21 -0.73 7.52
N GLY A 80 8.39 -0.35 7.96
CA GLY A 80 9.60 -1.15 7.81
C GLY A 80 9.89 -1.43 6.34
N LYS A 81 9.97 -2.72 5.99
CA LYS A 81 10.19 -3.17 4.60
C LYS A 81 8.91 -3.21 3.77
N LYS A 82 7.75 -3.06 4.39
CA LYS A 82 6.46 -3.09 3.72
C LYS A 82 6.11 -1.72 3.19
N LYS A 83 5.84 -1.61 1.90
CA LYS A 83 5.51 -0.35 1.23
C LYS A 83 4.33 -0.54 0.29
N SER A 84 3.41 0.41 0.32
CA SER A 84 2.24 0.40 -0.54
C SER A 84 1.93 1.82 -0.99
N GLY A 85 1.65 2.00 -2.29
CA GLY A 85 1.21 3.25 -2.84
C GLY A 85 2.27 3.96 -3.67
N HIS A 86 2.21 5.29 -3.70
CA HIS A 86 2.99 6.12 -4.61
C HIS A 86 4.26 6.65 -3.96
N PHE A 87 5.38 6.48 -4.67
CA PHE A 87 6.70 6.95 -4.27
C PHE A 87 7.36 7.68 -5.44
N LYS A 88 8.25 8.60 -5.13
CA LYS A 88 8.97 9.38 -6.13
C LYS A 88 10.44 9.45 -5.77
N ASN A 89 11.31 9.25 -6.75
CA ASN A 89 12.74 9.50 -6.57
C ASN A 89 13.01 11.00 -6.64
N THR A 90 13.67 11.54 -5.61
CA THR A 90 13.90 12.98 -5.50
C THR A 90 14.96 13.50 -6.48
N LYS A 91 15.84 12.63 -6.98
CA LYS A 91 16.90 12.99 -7.95
C LYS A 91 16.46 12.82 -9.38
N THR A 92 15.94 11.65 -9.75
CA THR A 92 15.52 11.35 -11.12
C THR A 92 14.12 11.85 -11.45
N LYS A 93 13.33 12.17 -10.43
CA LYS A 93 11.91 12.56 -10.53
C LYS A 93 11.00 11.45 -11.04
N ASN A 94 11.48 10.23 -11.17
CA ASN A 94 10.66 9.10 -11.55
C ASN A 94 9.64 8.75 -10.45
N LYS A 95 8.41 8.43 -10.87
CA LYS A 95 7.32 8.05 -9.98
C LYS A 95 7.06 6.56 -10.10
N TYR A 96 6.88 5.91 -8.95
CA TYR A 96 6.66 4.48 -8.87
C TYR A 96 5.45 4.16 -8.00
N ILE A 97 4.83 3.02 -8.30
CA ILE A 97 3.79 2.44 -7.46
C ILE A 97 4.37 1.16 -6.85
N PHE A 98 4.44 1.11 -5.53
CA PHE A 98 5.02 -0.01 -4.79
C PHE A 98 3.93 -0.82 -4.12
N TYR A 99 4.07 -2.15 -4.19
CA TYR A 99 3.33 -3.10 -3.37
C TYR A 99 4.33 -4.13 -2.87
N LEU A 100 5.11 -3.75 -1.86
CA LEU A 100 6.21 -4.53 -1.31
C LEU A 100 5.85 -5.10 0.05
N THR A 101 5.94 -6.41 0.18
CA THR A 101 5.73 -7.13 1.45
C THR A 101 7.01 -7.21 2.29
N GLY A 102 8.16 -6.94 1.68
CA GLY A 102 9.48 -7.07 2.29
C GLY A 102 10.09 -8.45 2.14
N ASN A 103 9.41 -9.38 1.49
CA ASN A 103 9.86 -10.76 1.27
C ASN A 103 9.87 -11.09 -0.23
N GLY A 104 10.73 -12.05 -0.59
CA GLY A 104 10.79 -12.54 -1.95
C GLY A 104 11.52 -11.62 -2.90
N GLU A 105 11.59 -12.05 -4.16
CA GLU A 105 12.24 -11.33 -5.22
C GLU A 105 11.39 -10.16 -5.70
N ARG A 106 12.02 -9.02 -5.95
CA ARG A 106 11.37 -7.84 -6.50
C ARG A 106 11.18 -7.98 -8.00
N VAL A 107 10.00 -7.63 -8.48
CA VAL A 107 9.63 -7.64 -9.89
C VAL A 107 9.19 -6.25 -10.29
N TYR A 108 9.77 -5.74 -11.36
CA TYR A 108 9.42 -4.43 -11.91
C TYR A 108 8.69 -4.60 -13.25
N PHE A 109 7.62 -3.87 -13.43
CA PHE A 109 6.90 -3.85 -14.70
C PHE A 109 6.25 -2.49 -14.95
N GLU A 110 6.02 -2.22 -16.24
CA GLU A 110 5.39 -0.99 -16.69
C GLU A 110 4.09 -1.30 -17.43
N ILE A 111 3.05 -0.55 -17.13
CA ILE A 111 1.76 -0.59 -17.84
C ILE A 111 1.47 0.84 -18.28
N GLY A 112 1.58 1.10 -19.61
CA GLY A 112 1.48 2.45 -20.12
C GLY A 112 2.55 3.36 -19.52
N ASP A 113 2.14 4.42 -18.83
CA ASP A 113 3.03 5.36 -18.16
C ASP A 113 3.22 5.05 -16.66
N LYS A 114 2.58 3.99 -16.16
CA LYS A 114 2.67 3.58 -14.75
C LYS A 114 3.79 2.57 -14.54
N LYS A 115 4.57 2.78 -13.48
CA LYS A 115 5.73 1.97 -13.11
C LYS A 115 5.46 1.29 -11.78
N TYR A 116 5.47 -0.04 -11.77
CA TYR A 116 5.14 -0.85 -10.60
C TYR A 116 6.34 -1.65 -10.11
N LEU A 117 6.52 -1.69 -8.81
CA LEU A 117 7.48 -2.58 -8.15
C LEU A 117 6.73 -3.43 -7.12
N VAL A 118 6.80 -4.74 -7.28
CA VAL A 118 6.12 -5.71 -6.42
C VAL A 118 7.09 -6.79 -5.99
N ASP A 119 6.77 -7.52 -4.95
CA ASP A 119 7.54 -8.67 -4.49
C ASP A 119 6.61 -9.80 -4.03
N ASN A 120 7.18 -10.91 -3.58
CA ASN A 120 6.43 -12.02 -2.97
C ASN A 120 5.26 -12.50 -3.86
N ILE A 121 5.54 -12.69 -5.15
CA ILE A 121 4.51 -13.12 -6.12
C ILE A 121 4.34 -14.63 -6.05
N HIS A 122 3.09 -15.06 -5.87
CA HIS A 122 2.66 -16.45 -5.88
C HIS A 122 1.76 -16.72 -7.09
N ASN A 123 1.91 -17.89 -7.65
CA ASN A 123 1.06 -18.36 -8.77
C ASN A 123 -0.13 -19.18 -8.26
#